data_d0a58ee93852eab24c254e0a11b77a39
#
_entry.id   d0a58ee93852eab24c254e0a11b77a39
#
_cell.length_a   1.000
_cell.length_b   1.000
_cell.length_c   1.000
_cell.angle_alpha   90.00
_cell.angle_beta   90.00
_cell.angle_gamma   90.00
#
_symmetry.space_group_name_H-M   'P 1'
#
loop_
_entity.id
_entity.type
_entity.pdbx_description
1 polymer ?
#
loop_
_entity_poly.entity_id
_entity_poly.type
_entity_poly.pdbx_seq_one_letter_code
_entity_poly.pdbx_strand_id
1 'polypeptide(L)'
;MKLSQDTERNTNPYIDNSFFHQNYKNVNVLLFVPHQDDEINAAASLLFTIARCEARITLVYTTNGDWECPAAVRFNEAINAAGVLGIPEENILFMGYGDTLNRNDKRHVFYHTDTPARSAAGYTETYGTDAHPDFAFLQEKQHHSYTNENYLKDLLSIIRLTKADIIIGTDFDCHADHRMLSLYLDKAIGMVRKEDPSYQPEVWKRFAYPLAFNAVADYSSVNNPETKKPVVGDTHNYKFSIIGFFYFIWKERIRIPVPAMARTDTFRDNIICQALEQHVSQRIVTEVTRILNSDEIFWFRRTDCVSHTADITVSSGNGTYLNDFMVYNVTNIDDDVPEYTDYCWRPEAEDPDKTAVFKWKKPVTVEKIVLYGAVSTDNKIDRLMVTLSNGFSQTVKGLPPNGNPLEIVTGKQENITTCILKILSATGTDYGISECEIYSSKEFTNKIAPFCKILIEDNFAYEYFVNKKVKVLPLTVYTYGNTGTITLTVENGNSVIRDGKLFIADTDQKIFIRAQNKEGSVWDQIIIKRLSWFDLKRKKLSDIADRIYLKNRKRQLKHN
;
A
#
# COMPACT_ATOMS: atom_id res chain seq x y z
N MET A 1 19.55 -10.92 -22.54
CA MET A 1 20.41 -11.17 -21.37
C MET A 1 19.88 -12.42 -20.67
N LYS A 2 20.60 -13.56 -20.66
CA LYS A 2 20.20 -14.72 -19.90
C LYS A 2 20.36 -14.34 -18.42
N LEU A 3 19.28 -14.13 -17.71
CA LEU A 3 19.28 -14.18 -16.26
C LEU A 3 19.93 -15.52 -15.90
N SER A 4 21.07 -15.49 -15.24
CA SER A 4 21.63 -16.71 -14.67
C SER A 4 20.56 -17.23 -13.72
N GLN A 5 19.92 -18.30 -14.12
CA GLN A 5 19.11 -19.10 -13.21
C GLN A 5 20.10 -19.66 -12.20
N ASP A 6 20.32 -18.92 -11.12
CA ASP A 6 20.96 -19.47 -9.92
C ASP A 6 19.92 -20.39 -9.26
N THR A 7 19.66 -21.49 -9.97
CA THR A 7 18.65 -22.50 -9.62
C THR A 7 19.06 -23.35 -8.40
N GLU A 8 20.22 -23.08 -7.79
CA GLU A 8 20.71 -23.83 -6.63
C GLU A 8 20.56 -23.11 -5.28
N ARG A 9 20.08 -21.86 -5.25
CA ARG A 9 19.67 -21.31 -3.96
C ARG A 9 18.34 -21.98 -3.59
N ASN A 10 18.40 -22.75 -2.53
CA ASN A 10 17.26 -23.50 -2.01
C ASN A 10 16.21 -22.52 -1.48
N THR A 11 15.45 -21.95 -2.40
CA THR A 11 14.38 -21.01 -2.13
C THR A 11 13.17 -21.80 -1.66
N ASN A 12 12.39 -21.23 -0.76
CA ASN A 12 11.14 -21.83 -0.38
C ASN A 12 10.17 -21.81 -1.57
N PRO A 13 9.84 -22.93 -2.21
CA PRO A 13 9.00 -22.97 -3.40
C PRO A 13 7.57 -22.46 -3.11
N TYR A 14 7.13 -22.48 -1.85
CA TYR A 14 5.83 -21.96 -1.45
C TYR A 14 5.78 -20.43 -1.45
N ILE A 15 6.83 -19.77 -0.95
CA ILE A 15 6.91 -18.30 -0.86
C ILE A 15 7.53 -17.68 -2.12
N ASP A 16 8.39 -18.40 -2.81
CA ASP A 16 9.01 -17.96 -4.05
C ASP A 16 8.11 -18.21 -5.28
N ASN A 17 8.68 -18.77 -6.34
CA ASN A 17 8.02 -18.93 -7.64
C ASN A 17 6.70 -19.71 -7.56
N SER A 18 6.65 -20.78 -6.73
CA SER A 18 5.43 -21.58 -6.59
C SER A 18 4.33 -20.80 -5.93
N PHE A 19 4.63 -20.07 -4.84
CA PHE A 19 3.66 -19.23 -4.15
C PHE A 19 3.11 -18.14 -5.06
N PHE A 20 3.96 -17.36 -5.70
CA PHE A 20 3.53 -16.26 -6.56
C PHE A 20 2.76 -16.78 -7.78
N HIS A 21 3.23 -17.84 -8.42
CA HIS A 21 2.53 -18.43 -9.56
C HIS A 21 1.15 -18.97 -9.17
N GLN A 22 1.05 -19.64 -8.04
CA GLN A 22 -0.22 -20.17 -7.55
C GLN A 22 -1.24 -19.08 -7.23
N ASN A 23 -0.79 -17.96 -6.67
CA ASN A 23 -1.67 -16.88 -6.21
C ASN A 23 -1.97 -15.81 -7.26
N TYR A 24 -1.09 -15.61 -8.24
CA TYR A 24 -1.21 -14.51 -9.19
C TYR A 24 -1.44 -14.92 -10.64
N LYS A 25 -1.39 -16.21 -10.96
CA LYS A 25 -1.68 -16.68 -12.31
C LYS A 25 -3.09 -16.25 -12.74
N ASN A 26 -3.18 -15.52 -13.87
CA ASN A 26 -4.40 -14.94 -14.42
C ASN A 26 -5.12 -13.91 -13.53
N VAL A 27 -4.50 -13.43 -12.46
CA VAL A 27 -5.03 -12.35 -11.64
C VAL A 27 -4.83 -11.03 -12.36
N ASN A 28 -5.87 -10.20 -12.40
CA ASN A 28 -5.80 -8.84 -12.93
C ASN A 28 -5.34 -7.90 -11.81
N VAL A 29 -4.20 -7.26 -12.00
CA VAL A 29 -3.63 -6.28 -11.06
C VAL A 29 -3.62 -4.91 -11.74
N LEU A 30 -4.21 -3.93 -11.09
CA LEU A 30 -4.25 -2.54 -11.52
C LEU A 30 -3.47 -1.71 -10.51
N LEU A 31 -2.38 -1.09 -10.97
CA LEU A 31 -1.59 -0.17 -10.16
C LEU A 31 -1.80 1.26 -10.63
N PHE A 32 -2.23 2.14 -9.71
CA PHE A 32 -2.26 3.58 -9.92
C PHE A 32 -1.12 4.25 -9.16
N VAL A 33 -0.35 5.06 -9.87
CA VAL A 33 0.68 5.93 -9.31
C VAL A 33 0.60 7.32 -9.92
N PRO A 34 0.97 8.38 -9.17
CA PRO A 34 0.95 9.74 -9.71
C PRO A 34 2.00 9.97 -10.79
N HIS A 35 3.27 9.70 -10.48
CA HIS A 35 4.40 10.05 -11.35
C HIS A 35 5.13 8.81 -11.86
N GLN A 36 5.90 9.03 -12.92
CA GLN A 36 6.78 8.04 -13.52
C GLN A 36 8.05 7.93 -12.65
N ASP A 37 8.10 6.94 -11.82
CA ASP A 37 9.07 6.47 -10.83
C ASP A 37 8.40 5.96 -9.54
N ASP A 38 7.18 6.38 -9.26
CA ASP A 38 6.43 5.93 -8.08
C ASP A 38 6.08 4.44 -8.14
N GLU A 39 5.98 3.83 -9.32
CA GLU A 39 5.76 2.39 -9.47
C GLU A 39 6.89 1.59 -8.83
N ILE A 40 8.12 2.12 -8.89
CA ILE A 40 9.29 1.49 -8.25
C ILE A 40 9.15 1.56 -6.73
N ASN A 41 8.77 2.71 -6.21
CA ASN A 41 8.55 2.90 -4.78
C ASN A 41 7.35 2.08 -4.27
N ALA A 42 6.30 1.98 -5.09
CA ALA A 42 5.05 1.35 -4.68
C ALA A 42 5.13 -0.18 -4.67
N ALA A 43 5.68 -0.84 -5.71
CA ALA A 43 5.50 -2.28 -5.85
C ALA A 43 6.53 -2.98 -6.76
N ALA A 44 7.75 -2.45 -6.93
CA ALA A 44 8.68 -2.94 -7.95
C ALA A 44 8.98 -4.44 -7.86
N SER A 45 9.23 -4.96 -6.67
CA SER A 45 9.54 -6.37 -6.46
C SER A 45 8.32 -7.26 -6.72
N LEU A 46 7.14 -6.84 -6.27
CA LEU A 46 5.89 -7.53 -6.55
C LEU A 46 5.61 -7.56 -8.05
N LEU A 47 5.65 -6.40 -8.73
CA LEU A 47 5.40 -6.28 -10.17
C LEU A 47 6.35 -7.18 -10.98
N PHE A 48 7.66 -7.09 -10.70
CA PHE A 48 8.66 -7.94 -11.34
C PHE A 48 8.34 -9.42 -11.21
N THR A 49 7.88 -9.83 -10.03
CA THR A 49 7.62 -11.24 -9.74
C THR A 49 6.33 -11.72 -10.40
N ILE A 50 5.24 -10.96 -10.24
CA ILE A 50 3.92 -11.39 -10.74
C ILE A 50 3.81 -11.29 -12.26
N ALA A 51 4.56 -10.39 -12.91
CA ALA A 51 4.68 -10.36 -14.37
C ALA A 51 5.21 -11.69 -14.92
N ARG A 52 6.08 -12.38 -14.17
CA ARG A 52 6.64 -13.69 -14.53
C ARG A 52 5.75 -14.86 -14.11
N CYS A 53 4.69 -14.58 -13.36
CA CYS A 53 3.70 -15.56 -12.91
C CYS A 53 2.38 -15.47 -13.72
N GLU A 54 2.43 -14.91 -14.92
CA GLU A 54 1.28 -14.78 -15.83
C GLU A 54 0.14 -13.92 -15.25
N ALA A 55 0.42 -12.99 -14.32
CA ALA A 55 -0.52 -11.96 -13.92
C ALA A 55 -0.74 -10.96 -15.06
N ARG A 56 -1.94 -10.43 -15.16
CA ARG A 56 -2.26 -9.33 -16.06
C ARG A 56 -2.12 -8.03 -15.30
N ILE A 57 -1.09 -7.26 -15.60
CA ILE A 57 -0.79 -6.02 -14.90
C ILE A 57 -1.18 -4.85 -15.80
N THR A 58 -1.96 -3.92 -15.28
CA THR A 58 -2.18 -2.60 -15.88
C THR A 58 -1.53 -1.56 -14.98
N LEU A 59 -0.61 -0.79 -15.52
CA LEU A 59 0.09 0.28 -14.83
C LEU A 59 -0.45 1.63 -15.32
N VAL A 60 -0.91 2.46 -14.40
CA VAL A 60 -1.54 3.75 -14.71
C VAL A 60 -0.77 4.88 -14.04
N TYR A 61 -0.27 5.81 -14.84
CA TYR A 61 0.29 7.07 -14.40
C TYR A 61 -0.77 8.16 -14.51
N THR A 62 -1.10 8.82 -13.40
CA THR A 62 -2.17 9.81 -13.42
C THR A 62 -1.70 11.17 -13.88
N THR A 63 -0.44 11.53 -13.67
CA THR A 63 0.15 12.76 -14.16
C THR A 63 1.23 12.51 -15.23
N ASN A 64 1.59 13.55 -15.94
CA ASN A 64 2.65 13.52 -16.95
C ASN A 64 4.05 13.69 -16.35
N GLY A 65 4.14 14.04 -15.07
CA GLY A 65 5.42 14.31 -14.40
C GLY A 65 6.20 15.46 -15.05
N ASP A 66 5.49 16.42 -15.63
CA ASP A 66 6.00 17.42 -16.56
C ASP A 66 6.42 18.74 -15.89
N TRP A 67 6.66 18.70 -14.57
CA TRP A 67 7.04 19.91 -13.85
C TRP A 67 8.45 20.43 -14.24
N GLU A 68 9.46 19.55 -14.22
CA GLU A 68 10.86 19.89 -14.52
C GLU A 68 11.36 19.25 -15.82
N CYS A 69 10.59 18.34 -16.42
CA CYS A 69 11.02 17.54 -17.55
C CYS A 69 9.84 17.34 -18.52
N PRO A 70 10.06 17.38 -19.84
CA PRO A 70 9.00 17.11 -20.80
C PRO A 70 8.35 15.74 -20.62
N ALA A 71 7.02 15.65 -20.71
CA ALA A 71 6.25 14.42 -20.59
C ALA A 71 6.79 13.27 -21.47
N ALA A 72 7.20 13.56 -22.71
CA ALA A 72 7.75 12.56 -23.62
C ALA A 72 9.01 11.87 -23.06
N VAL A 73 9.83 12.59 -22.32
CA VAL A 73 11.03 11.99 -21.66
C VAL A 73 10.56 11.07 -20.54
N ARG A 74 9.64 11.56 -19.69
CA ARG A 74 9.11 10.78 -18.56
C ARG A 74 8.41 9.51 -19.03
N PHE A 75 7.60 9.58 -20.09
CA PHE A 75 6.91 8.42 -20.66
C PHE A 75 7.90 7.35 -21.15
N ASN A 76 8.92 7.75 -21.90
CA ASN A 76 9.95 6.81 -22.36
C ASN A 76 10.71 6.16 -21.19
N GLU A 77 11.02 6.92 -20.15
CA GLU A 77 11.66 6.41 -18.95
C GLU A 77 10.77 5.39 -18.23
N ALA A 78 9.48 5.71 -18.05
CA ALA A 78 8.50 4.82 -17.44
C ALA A 78 8.31 3.52 -18.23
N ILE A 79 8.22 3.59 -19.56
CA ILE A 79 8.10 2.42 -20.44
C ILE A 79 9.35 1.53 -20.33
N ASN A 80 10.52 2.14 -20.32
CA ASN A 80 11.78 1.39 -20.15
C ASN A 80 11.84 0.72 -18.78
N ALA A 81 11.46 1.42 -17.70
CA ALA A 81 11.42 0.88 -16.34
C ALA A 81 10.42 -0.27 -16.22
N ALA A 82 9.21 -0.10 -16.73
CA ALA A 82 8.19 -1.14 -16.79
C ALA A 82 8.66 -2.37 -17.59
N GLY A 83 9.35 -2.16 -18.71
CA GLY A 83 9.95 -3.22 -19.49
C GLY A 83 10.99 -4.02 -18.71
N VAL A 84 11.83 -3.37 -17.90
CA VAL A 84 12.75 -4.05 -16.97
C VAL A 84 12.01 -4.91 -15.97
N LEU A 85 10.87 -4.43 -15.44
CA LEU A 85 10.01 -5.19 -14.53
C LEU A 85 9.25 -6.32 -15.25
N GLY A 86 9.18 -6.32 -16.58
CA GLY A 86 8.47 -7.32 -17.38
C GLY A 86 7.02 -6.96 -17.69
N ILE A 87 6.67 -5.69 -17.58
CA ILE A 87 5.35 -5.16 -17.96
C ILE A 87 5.45 -4.65 -19.40
N PRO A 88 4.62 -5.16 -20.33
CA PRO A 88 4.64 -4.71 -21.72
C PRO A 88 4.02 -3.31 -21.85
N GLU A 89 4.48 -2.56 -22.86
CA GLU A 89 4.10 -1.17 -23.13
C GLU A 89 2.59 -1.00 -23.31
N GLU A 90 1.92 -1.93 -23.96
CA GLU A 90 0.46 -1.91 -24.17
C GLU A 90 -0.37 -2.00 -22.89
N ASN A 91 0.26 -2.36 -21.78
CA ASN A 91 -0.38 -2.41 -20.46
C ASN A 91 -0.11 -1.15 -19.62
N ILE A 92 0.47 -0.12 -20.21
CA ILE A 92 0.75 1.15 -19.55
C ILE A 92 -0.27 2.19 -20.05
N LEU A 93 -0.91 2.87 -19.11
CA LEU A 93 -1.85 3.96 -19.38
C LEU A 93 -1.34 5.26 -18.78
N PHE A 94 -1.40 6.34 -19.57
CA PHE A 94 -1.15 7.69 -19.11
C PHE A 94 -2.47 8.44 -19.06
N MET A 95 -2.90 8.92 -17.90
CA MET A 95 -4.12 9.71 -17.80
C MET A 95 -3.95 11.13 -18.38
N GLY A 96 -2.72 11.63 -18.42
CA GLY A 96 -2.42 12.87 -19.13
C GLY A 96 -2.58 14.14 -18.32
N TYR A 97 -2.88 14.06 -17.02
CA TYR A 97 -2.96 15.25 -16.17
C TYR A 97 -1.57 15.81 -15.89
N GLY A 98 -1.46 17.14 -15.77
CA GLY A 98 -0.17 17.78 -15.50
C GLY A 98 0.29 17.56 -14.07
N ASP A 99 1.60 17.55 -13.90
CA ASP A 99 2.22 17.62 -12.58
C ASP A 99 1.87 18.99 -11.96
N THR A 100 1.40 18.97 -10.73
CA THR A 100 0.67 20.11 -10.15
C THR A 100 1.40 20.82 -9.03
N LEU A 101 2.63 20.44 -8.74
CA LEU A 101 3.42 21.11 -7.71
C LEU A 101 3.73 22.55 -8.10
N ASN A 102 2.77 23.43 -7.90
CA ASN A 102 3.02 24.86 -7.95
C ASN A 102 3.43 25.36 -6.56
N ARG A 103 4.67 25.80 -6.42
CA ARG A 103 5.21 26.32 -5.14
C ARG A 103 4.44 27.52 -4.60
N ASN A 104 3.68 28.20 -5.44
CA ASN A 104 2.89 29.38 -5.08
C ASN A 104 1.42 29.05 -4.79
N ASP A 105 0.94 27.89 -5.21
CA ASP A 105 -0.39 27.40 -4.90
C ASP A 105 -0.24 26.16 -3.99
N LYS A 106 -0.57 26.31 -2.73
CA LYS A 106 -0.48 25.23 -1.74
C LYS A 106 -1.55 24.15 -1.95
N ARG A 107 -2.52 24.40 -2.85
CA ARG A 107 -3.60 23.49 -3.15
C ARG A 107 -3.33 22.73 -4.43
N HIS A 108 -3.74 21.48 -4.44
CA HIS A 108 -3.75 20.69 -5.66
C HIS A 108 -4.73 21.30 -6.66
N VAL A 109 -4.37 21.31 -7.95
CA VAL A 109 -5.19 21.90 -9.03
C VAL A 109 -6.59 21.31 -9.12
N PHE A 110 -6.82 20.09 -8.68
CA PHE A 110 -8.12 19.41 -8.70
C PHE A 110 -9.08 19.83 -7.57
N TYR A 111 -8.70 20.74 -6.70
CA TYR A 111 -9.66 21.44 -5.83
C TYR A 111 -10.50 22.46 -6.56
N HIS A 112 -10.14 22.77 -7.80
CA HIS A 112 -10.90 23.66 -8.64
C HIS A 112 -11.98 22.87 -9.39
N THR A 113 -13.25 23.14 -9.09
CA THR A 113 -14.39 22.46 -9.70
C THR A 113 -14.94 23.21 -10.92
N ASP A 114 -14.95 24.53 -10.89
CA ASP A 114 -15.69 25.36 -11.84
C ASP A 114 -14.83 25.89 -13.01
N THR A 115 -13.52 25.92 -12.85
CA THR A 115 -12.58 26.35 -13.90
C THR A 115 -11.44 25.35 -13.97
N PRO A 116 -10.97 25.00 -15.19
CA PRO A 116 -9.84 24.13 -15.33
C PRO A 116 -8.61 24.68 -14.59
N ALA A 117 -7.97 23.84 -13.83
CA ALA A 117 -6.71 24.17 -13.20
C ALA A 117 -5.62 24.30 -14.26
N ARG A 118 -4.52 24.95 -13.90
CA ARG A 118 -3.33 25.06 -14.75
C ARG A 118 -2.17 24.33 -14.09
N SER A 119 -1.58 23.36 -14.80
CA SER A 119 -0.40 22.64 -14.33
C SER A 119 0.83 23.56 -14.24
N ALA A 120 1.89 23.08 -13.60
CA ALA A 120 3.17 23.77 -13.54
C ALA A 120 3.76 24.02 -14.95
N ALA A 121 3.53 23.11 -15.90
CA ALA A 121 3.93 23.23 -17.29
C ALA A 121 3.01 24.17 -18.12
N GLY A 122 1.91 24.64 -17.55
CA GLY A 122 1.00 25.62 -18.15
C GLY A 122 -0.19 25.04 -18.91
N TYR A 123 -0.39 23.73 -18.92
CA TYR A 123 -1.54 23.07 -19.54
C TYR A 123 -2.79 23.18 -18.68
N THR A 124 -3.96 23.08 -19.31
CA THR A 124 -5.28 23.11 -18.65
C THR A 124 -6.17 21.92 -19.01
N GLU A 125 -5.67 21.02 -19.85
CA GLU A 125 -6.33 19.79 -20.28
C GLU A 125 -5.32 18.65 -20.41
N THR A 126 -5.82 17.42 -20.38
CA THR A 126 -5.00 16.21 -20.53
C THR A 126 -4.28 16.21 -21.87
N TYR A 127 -3.08 15.69 -21.88
CA TYR A 127 -2.32 15.52 -23.10
C TYR A 127 -1.36 14.33 -22.98
N GLY A 128 -0.98 13.82 -24.11
CA GLY A 128 0.04 12.78 -24.23
C GLY A 128 1.03 13.11 -25.32
N THR A 129 1.60 12.10 -25.93
CA THR A 129 2.44 12.20 -27.13
C THR A 129 1.75 11.49 -28.30
N ASP A 130 2.24 11.69 -29.52
CA ASP A 130 1.71 10.96 -30.69
C ASP A 130 1.84 9.44 -30.53
N ALA A 131 2.92 8.97 -29.89
CA ALA A 131 3.15 7.56 -29.62
C ALA A 131 2.32 7.06 -28.43
N HIS A 132 2.09 7.89 -27.43
CA HIS A 132 1.39 7.57 -26.19
C HIS A 132 0.36 8.65 -25.88
N PRO A 133 -0.79 8.65 -26.55
CA PRO A 133 -1.89 9.57 -26.26
C PRO A 133 -2.41 9.36 -24.84
N ASP A 134 -2.95 10.43 -24.24
CA ASP A 134 -3.62 10.32 -22.95
C ASP A 134 -4.86 9.45 -23.00
N PHE A 135 -5.26 8.95 -21.83
CA PHE A 135 -6.37 7.99 -21.72
C PHE A 135 -7.69 8.54 -22.26
N ALA A 136 -8.03 9.80 -21.96
CA ALA A 136 -9.26 10.43 -22.44
C ALA A 136 -9.29 10.48 -23.97
N PHE A 137 -8.20 10.88 -24.60
CA PHE A 137 -8.09 10.89 -26.07
C PHE A 137 -8.17 9.48 -26.67
N LEU A 138 -7.58 8.47 -26.02
CA LEU A 138 -7.71 7.08 -26.47
C LEU A 138 -9.15 6.61 -26.47
N GLN A 139 -9.92 6.94 -25.44
CA GLN A 139 -11.31 6.49 -25.28
C GLN A 139 -12.32 7.32 -26.07
N GLU A 140 -12.21 8.65 -26.02
CA GLU A 140 -13.24 9.58 -26.48
C GLU A 140 -12.80 10.44 -27.67
N LYS A 141 -11.51 10.37 -28.08
CA LYS A 141 -10.89 11.24 -29.08
C LYS A 141 -10.94 12.72 -28.69
N GLN A 142 -10.99 12.98 -27.41
CA GLN A 142 -11.05 14.31 -26.83
C GLN A 142 -10.22 14.37 -25.54
N HIS A 143 -9.46 15.44 -25.35
CA HIS A 143 -8.77 15.71 -24.11
C HIS A 143 -9.75 16.19 -23.04
N HIS A 144 -9.45 15.89 -21.79
CA HIS A 144 -10.25 16.31 -20.66
C HIS A 144 -9.64 17.52 -19.96
N SER A 145 -10.45 18.54 -19.69
CA SER A 145 -10.02 19.69 -18.89
C SER A 145 -9.59 19.25 -17.49
N TYR A 146 -8.61 19.93 -16.92
CA TYR A 146 -8.11 19.64 -15.56
C TYR A 146 -9.13 20.06 -14.52
N THR A 147 -10.13 19.21 -14.33
CA THR A 147 -11.14 19.32 -13.28
C THR A 147 -11.18 18.03 -12.46
N ASN A 148 -11.61 18.15 -11.23
CA ASN A 148 -11.78 16.98 -10.35
C ASN A 148 -12.84 16.01 -10.88
N GLU A 149 -13.88 16.50 -11.59
CA GLU A 149 -14.90 15.65 -12.19
C GLU A 149 -14.33 14.79 -13.33
N ASN A 150 -13.52 15.37 -14.21
CA ASN A 150 -12.85 14.63 -15.28
C ASN A 150 -11.83 13.63 -14.74
N TYR A 151 -11.06 14.02 -13.73
CA TYR A 151 -10.12 13.12 -13.08
C TYR A 151 -10.83 11.88 -12.49
N LEU A 152 -11.94 12.11 -11.79
CA LEU A 152 -12.78 11.04 -11.26
C LEU A 152 -13.38 10.18 -12.37
N LYS A 153 -13.88 10.80 -13.46
CA LYS A 153 -14.43 10.12 -14.63
C LYS A 153 -13.42 9.15 -15.25
N ASP A 154 -12.17 9.59 -15.39
CA ASP A 154 -11.11 8.76 -15.97
C ASP A 154 -10.73 7.59 -15.05
N LEU A 155 -10.59 7.81 -13.75
CA LEU A 155 -10.37 6.74 -12.78
C LEU A 155 -11.49 5.70 -12.81
N LEU A 156 -12.76 6.14 -12.80
CA LEU A 156 -13.93 5.28 -12.91
C LEU A 156 -13.90 4.45 -14.19
N SER A 157 -13.57 5.08 -15.32
CA SER A 157 -13.51 4.43 -16.63
C SER A 157 -12.44 3.34 -16.65
N ILE A 158 -11.25 3.62 -16.11
CA ILE A 158 -10.15 2.64 -16.02
C ILE A 158 -10.53 1.45 -15.13
N ILE A 159 -11.12 1.71 -13.94
CA ILE A 159 -11.54 0.63 -13.03
C ILE A 159 -12.62 -0.25 -13.69
N ARG A 160 -13.59 0.35 -14.37
CA ARG A 160 -14.66 -0.39 -15.07
C ARG A 160 -14.13 -1.21 -16.24
N LEU A 161 -13.17 -0.69 -17.00
CA LEU A 161 -12.54 -1.39 -18.12
C LEU A 161 -11.69 -2.57 -17.67
N THR A 162 -10.90 -2.39 -16.64
CA THR A 162 -9.95 -3.41 -16.18
C THR A 162 -10.60 -4.48 -15.33
N LYS A 163 -11.63 -4.14 -14.55
CA LYS A 163 -12.27 -5.03 -13.56
C LYS A 163 -11.23 -5.83 -12.78
N ALA A 164 -10.24 -5.12 -12.26
CA ALA A 164 -9.10 -5.72 -11.60
C ALA A 164 -9.52 -6.54 -10.36
N ASP A 165 -8.85 -7.65 -10.12
CA ASP A 165 -8.99 -8.43 -8.90
C ASP A 165 -8.30 -7.75 -7.72
N ILE A 166 -7.17 -7.06 -8.00
CA ILE A 166 -6.37 -6.31 -7.01
C ILE A 166 -6.13 -4.90 -7.56
N ILE A 167 -6.48 -3.90 -6.79
CA ILE A 167 -6.16 -2.50 -7.06
C ILE A 167 -5.10 -2.05 -6.06
N ILE A 168 -3.95 -1.63 -6.56
CA ILE A 168 -2.87 -1.05 -5.75
C ILE A 168 -2.84 0.45 -6.03
N GLY A 169 -2.83 1.28 -4.99
CA GLY A 169 -2.79 2.73 -5.14
C GLY A 169 -1.76 3.37 -4.23
N THR A 170 -1.14 4.42 -4.73
CA THR A 170 -0.37 5.32 -3.89
C THR A 170 -1.28 5.95 -2.86
N ASP A 171 -0.84 5.96 -1.61
CA ASP A 171 -1.65 6.47 -0.52
C ASP A 171 -1.26 7.90 -0.13
N PHE A 172 -2.03 8.45 0.79
CA PHE A 172 -2.01 9.82 1.24
C PHE A 172 -0.70 10.14 1.97
N ASP A 173 0.33 10.51 1.22
CA ASP A 173 1.62 10.97 1.74
C ASP A 173 1.77 12.50 1.61
N CYS A 174 2.99 13.00 1.66
CA CYS A 174 3.25 14.44 1.69
C CYS A 174 3.12 15.14 0.32
N HIS A 175 3.04 14.41 -0.81
CA HIS A 175 2.93 15.02 -2.12
C HIS A 175 1.47 15.32 -2.49
N ALA A 176 1.20 16.49 -3.06
CA ALA A 176 -0.16 16.91 -3.42
C ALA A 176 -0.83 15.94 -4.41
N ASP A 177 -0.12 15.51 -5.44
CA ASP A 177 -0.66 14.56 -6.43
C ASP A 177 -0.93 13.17 -5.84
N HIS A 178 -0.12 12.72 -4.88
CA HIS A 178 -0.35 11.46 -4.16
C HIS A 178 -1.60 11.53 -3.30
N ARG A 179 -1.80 12.63 -2.57
CA ARG A 179 -3.01 12.86 -1.78
C ARG A 179 -4.25 12.86 -2.65
N MET A 180 -4.19 13.57 -3.77
CA MET A 180 -5.32 13.63 -4.69
C MET A 180 -5.64 12.26 -5.29
N LEU A 181 -4.64 11.51 -5.76
CA LEU A 181 -4.86 10.15 -6.22
C LEU A 181 -5.49 9.28 -5.12
N SER A 182 -4.96 9.34 -3.89
CA SER A 182 -5.51 8.55 -2.78
C SER A 182 -6.99 8.85 -2.52
N LEU A 183 -7.37 10.13 -2.47
CA LEU A 183 -8.75 10.56 -2.25
C LEU A 183 -9.70 10.14 -3.38
N TYR A 184 -9.32 10.43 -4.62
CA TYR A 184 -10.20 10.18 -5.77
C TYR A 184 -10.24 8.71 -6.18
N LEU A 185 -9.19 7.94 -5.92
CA LEU A 185 -9.22 6.50 -6.11
C LEU A 185 -10.19 5.83 -5.13
N ASP A 186 -10.19 6.23 -3.87
CA ASP A 186 -11.14 5.74 -2.89
C ASP A 186 -12.58 6.09 -3.30
N LYS A 187 -12.82 7.34 -3.68
CA LYS A 187 -14.12 7.79 -4.20
C LYS A 187 -14.57 6.98 -5.42
N ALA A 188 -13.66 6.78 -6.38
CA ALA A 188 -13.96 5.99 -7.59
C ALA A 188 -14.32 4.54 -7.24
N ILE A 189 -13.56 3.90 -6.36
CA ILE A 189 -13.86 2.53 -5.90
C ILE A 189 -15.23 2.49 -5.21
N GLY A 190 -15.51 3.44 -4.33
CA GLY A 190 -16.80 3.54 -3.66
C GLY A 190 -17.97 3.65 -4.64
N MET A 191 -17.83 4.50 -5.68
CA MET A 191 -18.85 4.67 -6.72
C MET A 191 -19.08 3.39 -7.53
N VAL A 192 -18.00 2.75 -8.02
CA VAL A 192 -18.12 1.49 -8.79
C VAL A 192 -18.77 0.41 -7.96
N ARG A 193 -18.49 0.33 -6.66
CA ARG A 193 -19.11 -0.64 -5.76
C ARG A 193 -20.58 -0.36 -5.46
N LYS A 194 -21.00 0.91 -5.44
CA LYS A 194 -22.43 1.27 -5.36
C LYS A 194 -23.19 0.87 -6.63
N GLU A 195 -22.55 0.96 -7.79
CA GLU A 195 -23.10 0.52 -9.07
C GLU A 195 -23.15 -1.00 -9.18
N ASP A 196 -22.07 -1.69 -8.80
CA ASP A 196 -21.94 -3.15 -8.81
C ASP A 196 -21.43 -3.67 -7.46
N PRO A 197 -22.33 -3.94 -6.49
CA PRO A 197 -21.94 -4.49 -5.19
C PRO A 197 -21.28 -5.87 -5.25
N SER A 198 -21.40 -6.59 -6.37
CA SER A 198 -20.74 -7.88 -6.58
C SER A 198 -19.26 -7.74 -6.93
N TYR A 199 -18.84 -6.58 -7.40
CA TYR A 199 -17.44 -6.28 -7.67
C TYR A 199 -16.73 -5.93 -6.35
N GLN A 200 -15.89 -6.84 -5.88
CA GLN A 200 -15.17 -6.75 -4.60
C GLN A 200 -13.67 -6.97 -4.83
N PRO A 201 -12.96 -5.99 -5.41
CA PRO A 201 -11.51 -6.08 -5.57
C PRO A 201 -10.81 -6.02 -4.20
N GLU A 202 -9.61 -6.60 -4.09
CA GLU A 202 -8.72 -6.26 -3.00
C GLU A 202 -8.11 -4.88 -3.25
N VAL A 203 -8.14 -3.99 -2.28
CA VAL A 203 -7.53 -2.66 -2.37
C VAL A 203 -6.31 -2.61 -1.46
N TRP A 204 -5.15 -2.41 -2.07
CA TRP A 204 -3.87 -2.32 -1.38
C TRP A 204 -3.35 -0.91 -1.48
N LYS A 205 -3.04 -0.31 -0.35
CA LYS A 205 -2.51 1.05 -0.26
C LYS A 205 -1.06 1.03 0.18
N ARG A 206 -0.25 1.87 -0.44
CA ARG A 206 1.16 2.04 -0.08
C ARG A 206 1.60 3.48 -0.30
N PHE A 207 2.47 3.99 0.57
CA PHE A 207 3.13 5.26 0.35
C PHE A 207 4.22 5.12 -0.72
N ALA A 208 4.32 6.08 -1.62
CA ALA A 208 5.38 6.12 -2.61
C ALA A 208 6.63 6.80 -2.07
N TYR A 209 6.50 7.86 -1.28
CA TYR A 209 7.66 8.54 -0.76
C TYR A 209 8.33 7.78 0.40
N PRO A 210 9.68 7.59 0.31
CA PRO A 210 10.44 6.91 1.36
C PRO A 210 10.45 7.67 2.69
N LEU A 211 10.06 8.93 2.72
CA LEU A 211 9.86 9.69 3.96
C LEU A 211 8.70 9.13 4.80
N ALA A 212 7.79 8.38 4.18
CA ALA A 212 6.75 7.67 4.89
C ALA A 212 7.28 6.41 5.59
N PHE A 213 8.37 5.81 5.10
CA PHE A 213 9.08 4.75 5.83
C PHE A 213 10.58 4.90 5.64
N ASN A 214 11.30 4.78 6.74
CA ASN A 214 12.74 4.71 6.68
C ASN A 214 13.16 3.29 6.27
N ALA A 215 13.57 3.14 5.02
CA ALA A 215 14.42 2.03 4.67
C ALA A 215 15.78 2.22 5.34
N VAL A 216 16.40 1.14 5.71
CA VAL A 216 17.70 1.20 6.40
C VAL A 216 18.75 1.70 5.42
N ALA A 217 19.52 2.71 5.83
CA ALA A 217 20.63 3.24 5.03
C ALA A 217 21.75 2.22 4.77
N ASP A 218 21.78 1.13 5.50
CA ASP A 218 22.78 0.06 5.41
C ASP A 218 22.20 -1.16 4.68
N TYR A 219 22.07 -1.06 3.37
CA TYR A 219 21.80 -2.23 2.55
C TYR A 219 22.93 -3.25 2.73
N SER A 220 22.55 -4.49 3.00
CA SER A 220 23.47 -5.62 3.03
C SER A 220 22.92 -6.74 2.18
N SER A 221 23.64 -7.10 1.13
CA SER A 221 23.32 -8.25 0.28
C SER A 221 23.29 -9.58 1.05
N VAL A 222 23.93 -9.63 2.21
CA VAL A 222 23.99 -10.84 3.04
C VAL A 222 22.70 -11.03 3.82
N ASN A 223 22.24 -9.99 4.50
CA ASN A 223 20.99 -10.01 5.28
C ASN A 223 20.22 -8.74 4.95
N ASN A 224 19.24 -8.81 4.08
CA ASN A 224 18.46 -7.65 3.68
C ASN A 224 17.62 -7.13 4.85
N PRO A 225 17.59 -5.82 5.07
CA PRO A 225 16.80 -5.23 6.14
C PRO A 225 15.29 -5.32 5.85
N GLU A 226 14.50 -5.26 6.90
CA GLU A 226 13.05 -5.03 6.78
C GLU A 226 12.74 -3.57 6.51
N THR A 227 11.53 -3.28 6.03
CA THR A 227 10.98 -1.93 5.99
C THR A 227 10.73 -1.43 7.40
N LYS A 228 11.32 -0.29 7.76
CA LYS A 228 11.23 0.29 9.10
C LYS A 228 10.03 1.23 9.23
N LYS A 229 9.39 1.20 10.40
CA LYS A 229 8.39 2.20 10.75
C LYS A 229 9.04 3.58 10.80
N PRO A 230 8.44 4.62 10.18
CA PRO A 230 8.92 5.98 10.30
C PRO A 230 8.93 6.44 11.75
N VAL A 231 9.94 7.22 12.11
CA VAL A 231 10.00 7.86 13.43
C VAL A 231 9.21 9.16 13.37
N VAL A 232 8.24 9.31 14.26
CA VAL A 232 7.45 10.55 14.38
C VAL A 232 8.38 11.73 14.63
N GLY A 233 8.32 12.75 13.76
CA GLY A 233 9.16 13.95 13.87
C GLY A 233 10.48 13.90 13.07
N ASP A 234 10.85 12.75 12.49
CA ASP A 234 12.07 12.63 11.65
C ASP A 234 11.79 12.92 10.16
N THR A 235 10.72 13.59 9.88
CA THR A 235 10.32 13.97 8.53
C THR A 235 10.95 15.33 8.25
N HIS A 236 11.97 15.36 7.42
CA HIS A 236 12.64 16.58 6.95
C HIS A 236 11.60 17.58 6.44
N ASN A 237 11.17 18.50 7.29
CA ASN A 237 10.19 19.55 7.05
C ASN A 237 8.69 19.20 7.16
N TYR A 238 8.28 18.01 7.58
CA TYR A 238 6.86 17.72 7.79
C TYR A 238 6.53 17.74 9.29
N LYS A 239 5.59 18.60 9.69
CA LYS A 239 5.20 18.78 11.10
C LYS A 239 4.38 17.63 11.65
N PHE A 240 3.83 16.79 10.77
CA PHE A 240 2.96 15.68 11.14
C PHE A 240 3.48 14.37 10.57
N SER A 241 3.50 13.33 11.38
CA SER A 241 3.69 11.98 10.90
C SER A 241 2.36 11.48 10.34
N ILE A 242 2.29 11.28 9.03
CA ILE A 242 1.13 10.74 8.34
C ILE A 242 0.66 9.44 9.01
N ILE A 243 1.56 8.53 9.35
CA ILE A 243 1.25 7.24 9.98
C ILE A 243 0.65 7.38 11.39
N GLY A 244 0.78 8.53 12.04
CA GLY A 244 0.15 8.79 13.33
C GLY A 244 -1.28 9.33 13.21
N PHE A 245 -1.70 9.77 12.03
CA PHE A 245 -2.94 10.53 11.84
C PHE A 245 -4.05 9.78 11.11
N PHE A 246 -3.75 8.66 10.42
CA PHE A 246 -4.74 7.98 9.60
C PHE A 246 -4.92 6.52 10.03
N TYR A 247 -5.75 5.78 9.29
CA TYR A 247 -6.10 4.39 9.58
C TYR A 247 -4.92 3.39 9.57
N PHE A 248 -3.69 3.86 9.35
CA PHE A 248 -2.52 3.00 9.30
C PHE A 248 -2.11 2.52 10.68
N ILE A 249 -2.31 1.26 10.93
CA ILE A 249 -1.79 0.59 12.10
C ILE A 249 -0.59 -0.24 11.66
N TRP A 250 0.61 0.12 12.13
CA TRP A 250 1.86 -0.50 11.67
C TRP A 250 1.87 -2.02 11.79
N LYS A 251 1.34 -2.55 12.87
CA LYS A 251 1.27 -4.00 13.10
C LYS A 251 0.33 -4.73 12.14
N GLU A 252 -0.60 -4.03 11.49
CA GLU A 252 -1.60 -4.60 10.57
C GLU A 252 -1.16 -4.55 9.12
N ARG A 253 0.05 -4.05 8.84
CA ARG A 253 0.58 -4.05 7.49
C ARG A 253 0.69 -5.46 6.93
N ILE A 254 0.35 -5.61 5.67
CA ILE A 254 0.66 -6.81 4.91
C ILE A 254 2.13 -6.71 4.50
N ARG A 255 2.89 -7.75 4.78
CA ARG A 255 4.30 -7.86 4.41
C ARG A 255 4.45 -8.91 3.32
N ILE A 256 4.73 -8.49 2.11
CA ILE A 256 5.03 -9.39 0.99
C ILE A 256 6.56 -9.60 0.96
N PRO A 257 7.05 -10.82 1.17
CA PRO A 257 8.48 -11.07 1.14
C PRO A 257 9.03 -10.84 -0.26
N VAL A 258 10.13 -10.10 -0.38
CA VAL A 258 10.84 -9.95 -1.65
C VAL A 258 11.41 -11.30 -2.06
N PRO A 259 11.03 -11.88 -3.20
CA PRO A 259 11.45 -13.21 -3.60
C PRO A 259 12.95 -13.27 -3.90
N ALA A 260 13.54 -14.46 -3.77
CA ALA A 260 14.97 -14.66 -3.98
C ALA A 260 15.44 -14.19 -5.37
N MET A 261 14.59 -14.34 -6.40
CA MET A 261 14.89 -13.91 -7.77
C MET A 261 15.08 -12.39 -7.92
N ALA A 262 14.48 -11.58 -7.04
CA ALA A 262 14.63 -10.13 -7.01
C ALA A 262 15.79 -9.66 -6.11
N ARG A 263 16.49 -10.58 -5.46
CA ARG A 263 17.62 -10.28 -4.56
C ARG A 263 18.92 -10.59 -5.23
N THR A 264 19.88 -9.68 -5.14
CA THR A 264 21.22 -9.85 -5.66
C THR A 264 22.26 -9.34 -4.67
N ASP A 265 23.52 -9.73 -4.90
CA ASP A 265 24.63 -9.34 -4.02
C ASP A 265 25.13 -7.91 -4.29
N THR A 266 24.70 -7.28 -5.39
CA THR A 266 25.11 -5.92 -5.76
C THR A 266 23.94 -5.10 -6.29
N PHE A 267 24.01 -3.79 -6.14
CA PHE A 267 23.01 -2.87 -6.71
C PHE A 267 22.98 -2.95 -8.22
N ARG A 268 24.13 -3.06 -8.86
CA ARG A 268 24.23 -3.13 -10.31
C ARG A 268 23.41 -4.28 -10.91
N ASP A 269 23.41 -5.43 -10.24
CA ASP A 269 22.74 -6.63 -10.73
C ASP A 269 21.30 -6.73 -10.21
N ASN A 270 20.89 -5.82 -9.31
CA ASN A 270 19.57 -5.79 -8.73
C ASN A 270 18.54 -5.24 -9.72
N ILE A 271 17.47 -5.99 -9.95
CA ILE A 271 16.46 -5.66 -10.96
C ILE A 271 15.70 -4.38 -10.62
N ILE A 272 15.44 -4.13 -9.34
CA ILE A 272 14.75 -2.91 -8.88
C ILE A 272 15.66 -1.70 -9.14
N CYS A 273 16.95 -1.84 -8.86
CA CYS A 273 17.93 -0.79 -9.17
C CYS A 273 18.02 -0.53 -10.66
N GLN A 274 18.02 -1.58 -11.50
CA GLN A 274 18.03 -1.44 -12.96
C GLN A 274 16.78 -0.74 -13.49
N ALA A 275 15.61 -1.02 -12.92
CA ALA A 275 14.38 -0.32 -13.27
C ALA A 275 14.45 1.15 -12.85
N LEU A 276 14.90 1.43 -11.62
CA LEU A 276 15.06 2.79 -11.11
C LEU A 276 16.05 3.62 -11.96
N GLU A 277 17.09 2.99 -12.51
CA GLU A 277 18.06 3.64 -13.40
C GLU A 277 17.48 4.13 -14.72
N GLN A 278 16.33 3.63 -15.14
CA GLN A 278 15.66 4.09 -16.35
C GLN A 278 15.08 5.50 -16.16
N HIS A 279 14.73 5.90 -14.92
CA HIS A 279 14.26 7.24 -14.59
C HIS A 279 15.41 8.25 -14.45
N VAL A 280 16.14 8.44 -15.56
CA VAL A 280 17.38 9.25 -15.61
C VAL A 280 17.10 10.71 -15.24
N SER A 281 16.00 11.27 -15.74
CA SER A 281 15.62 12.67 -15.50
C SER A 281 15.37 12.95 -14.00
N GLN A 282 14.95 11.93 -13.24
CA GLN A 282 14.61 12.06 -11.82
C GLN A 282 15.83 11.95 -10.88
N ARG A 283 16.96 11.48 -11.38
CA ARG A 283 18.22 11.38 -10.62
C ARG A 283 18.13 10.55 -9.33
N ILE A 284 17.11 9.70 -9.21
CA ILE A 284 16.75 9.00 -7.96
C ILE A 284 17.51 7.70 -7.73
N VAL A 285 18.35 7.25 -8.65
CA VAL A 285 19.11 6.00 -8.48
C VAL A 285 19.94 5.96 -7.18
N THR A 286 20.30 7.11 -6.62
CA THR A 286 21.02 7.19 -5.35
C THR A 286 20.14 6.88 -4.14
N GLU A 287 18.83 6.84 -4.31
CA GLU A 287 17.83 6.52 -3.28
C GLU A 287 17.56 5.00 -3.18
N VAL A 288 18.18 4.21 -4.05
CA VAL A 288 17.99 2.76 -4.12
C VAL A 288 18.11 2.05 -2.77
N THR A 289 18.99 2.54 -1.89
CA THR A 289 19.18 1.96 -0.54
C THR A 289 17.94 2.09 0.35
N ARG A 290 16.98 2.94 -0.01
CA ARG A 290 15.75 3.16 0.77
C ARG A 290 14.61 2.24 0.35
N ILE A 291 14.72 1.61 -0.82
CA ILE A 291 13.65 0.76 -1.38
C ILE A 291 14.03 -0.72 -1.47
N LEU A 292 15.30 -1.07 -1.29
CA LEU A 292 15.77 -2.46 -1.32
C LEU A 292 15.69 -3.08 0.08
N ASN A 293 14.54 -3.63 0.40
CA ASN A 293 14.25 -4.27 1.68
C ASN A 293 14.01 -5.77 1.52
N SER A 294 13.81 -6.48 2.61
CA SER A 294 13.43 -7.89 2.61
C SER A 294 11.94 -8.10 2.34
N ASP A 295 11.15 -7.03 2.45
CA ASP A 295 9.71 -7.02 2.25
C ASP A 295 9.24 -5.77 1.50
N GLU A 296 8.08 -5.87 0.88
CA GLU A 296 7.24 -4.77 0.47
C GLU A 296 6.00 -4.76 1.36
N ILE A 297 5.61 -3.60 1.85
CA ILE A 297 4.52 -3.45 2.80
C ILE A 297 3.35 -2.73 2.18
N PHE A 298 2.15 -3.19 2.52
CA PHE A 298 0.89 -2.62 2.07
C PHE A 298 -0.08 -2.54 3.23
N TRP A 299 -1.08 -1.67 3.13
CA TRP A 299 -2.27 -1.68 3.95
C TRP A 299 -3.45 -2.07 3.09
N PHE A 300 -4.26 -2.96 3.60
CA PHE A 300 -5.37 -3.54 2.90
C PHE A 300 -6.68 -2.87 3.32
N ARG A 301 -7.52 -2.55 2.34
CA ARG A 301 -8.89 -2.12 2.57
C ARG A 301 -9.87 -3.14 2.00
N ARG A 302 -10.80 -3.57 2.85
CA ARG A 302 -11.88 -4.48 2.46
C ARG A 302 -12.89 -3.75 1.59
N THR A 303 -13.42 -4.46 0.62
CA THR A 303 -14.47 -3.96 -0.28
C THR A 303 -15.78 -4.74 -0.14
N ASP A 304 -15.89 -5.67 0.79
CA ASP A 304 -17.07 -6.49 1.03
C ASP A 304 -18.03 -5.91 2.09
N CYS A 305 -17.88 -4.63 2.44
CA CYS A 305 -18.80 -4.01 3.39
C CYS A 305 -20.21 -3.86 2.80
N VAL A 306 -21.22 -4.19 3.62
CA VAL A 306 -22.63 -4.10 3.23
C VAL A 306 -23.22 -2.70 3.40
N SER A 307 -22.51 -1.79 4.07
CA SER A 307 -22.92 -0.37 4.20
C SER A 307 -23.13 0.31 2.85
N HIS A 308 -22.36 -0.08 1.81
CA HIS A 308 -22.49 0.49 0.45
C HIS A 308 -23.84 0.23 -0.20
N THR A 309 -24.57 -0.81 0.22
CA THR A 309 -25.90 -1.16 -0.29
C THR A 309 -27.03 -0.61 0.54
N ALA A 310 -26.74 0.11 1.62
CA ALA A 310 -27.73 0.72 2.50
C ALA A 310 -28.19 2.08 1.96
N ASP A 311 -29.47 2.35 2.07
CA ASP A 311 -30.03 3.70 1.99
C ASP A 311 -29.73 4.39 3.34
N ILE A 312 -29.10 5.57 3.30
CA ILE A 312 -28.72 6.32 4.50
C ILE A 312 -29.62 7.52 4.68
N THR A 313 -30.16 7.69 5.91
CA THR A 313 -30.83 8.91 6.33
C THR A 313 -30.19 9.43 7.61
N VAL A 314 -30.05 10.75 7.71
CA VAL A 314 -29.47 11.40 8.89
C VAL A 314 -30.44 12.41 9.47
N SER A 315 -30.34 12.69 10.75
CA SER A 315 -31.16 13.71 11.41
C SER A 315 -30.80 15.12 10.95
N SER A 316 -29.54 15.36 10.62
CA SER A 316 -29.05 16.61 10.03
C SER A 316 -27.69 16.38 9.35
N GLY A 317 -27.24 17.33 8.51
CA GLY A 317 -26.00 17.24 7.77
C GLY A 317 -26.10 16.35 6.53
N ASN A 318 -24.96 15.94 5.99
CA ASN A 318 -24.88 15.12 4.78
C ASN A 318 -24.45 13.68 5.08
N GLY A 319 -25.38 12.74 5.00
CA GLY A 319 -25.13 11.32 5.27
C GLY A 319 -24.45 10.55 4.14
N THR A 320 -24.27 11.14 2.94
CA THR A 320 -23.69 10.42 1.79
C THR A 320 -22.23 10.05 2.00
N TYR A 321 -21.54 10.75 2.88
CA TYR A 321 -20.14 10.49 3.25
C TYR A 321 -19.95 9.27 4.15
N LEU A 322 -21.01 8.75 4.75
CA LEU A 322 -20.90 7.61 5.66
C LEU A 322 -20.65 6.26 4.96
N ASN A 323 -20.78 6.20 3.63
CA ASN A 323 -20.57 4.99 2.86
C ASN A 323 -20.01 5.25 1.44
N ASP A 324 -19.19 6.27 1.28
CA ASP A 324 -18.57 6.62 0.01
C ASP A 324 -17.18 5.99 -0.20
N PHE A 325 -16.72 5.21 0.77
CA PHE A 325 -15.40 4.58 0.80
C PHE A 325 -14.25 5.55 1.08
N MET A 326 -14.52 6.82 1.37
CA MET A 326 -13.49 7.81 1.70
C MET A 326 -13.30 7.89 3.22
N VAL A 327 -12.10 7.58 3.69
CA VAL A 327 -11.79 7.67 5.14
C VAL A 327 -11.14 9.00 5.51
N TYR A 328 -10.60 9.75 4.55
CA TYR A 328 -9.94 11.02 4.80
C TYR A 328 -10.90 12.19 4.65
N ASN A 329 -10.85 13.10 5.61
CA ASN A 329 -11.50 14.40 5.53
C ASN A 329 -10.49 15.57 5.53
N VAL A 330 -9.25 15.29 5.16
CA VAL A 330 -8.15 16.25 5.14
C VAL A 330 -7.52 16.25 3.76
N THR A 331 -7.31 17.42 3.18
CA THR A 331 -6.66 17.56 1.87
C THR A 331 -5.21 17.99 1.97
N ASN A 332 -4.85 18.70 3.02
CA ASN A 332 -3.49 19.16 3.26
C ASN A 332 -3.13 19.03 4.74
N ILE A 333 -1.95 18.46 5.01
CA ILE A 333 -1.41 18.27 6.37
C ILE A 333 -0.05 18.94 6.55
N ASP A 334 0.48 19.62 5.53
CA ASP A 334 1.84 20.19 5.54
C ASP A 334 1.91 21.57 6.19
N ASP A 335 0.78 22.22 6.35
CA ASP A 335 0.68 23.52 7.00
C ASP A 335 0.47 23.39 8.51
N ASP A 336 0.67 24.46 9.25
CA ASP A 336 0.44 24.52 10.70
C ASP A 336 -1.02 24.21 11.08
N VAL A 337 -1.93 24.36 10.13
CA VAL A 337 -3.35 24.06 10.27
C VAL A 337 -3.76 23.13 9.12
N PRO A 338 -4.19 21.90 9.40
CA PRO A 338 -4.72 21.00 8.37
C PRO A 338 -5.89 21.64 7.61
N GLU A 339 -5.90 21.54 6.28
CA GLU A 339 -7.09 21.86 5.50
C GLU A 339 -8.08 20.68 5.60
N TYR A 340 -9.23 20.93 6.16
CA TYR A 340 -10.30 19.94 6.26
C TYR A 340 -11.22 20.04 5.02
N THR A 341 -11.72 18.90 4.58
CA THR A 341 -12.76 18.80 3.57
C THR A 341 -14.10 18.58 4.24
N ASP A 342 -15.18 18.77 3.49
CA ASP A 342 -16.53 18.40 3.92
C ASP A 342 -16.84 16.90 3.73
N TYR A 343 -15.86 16.06 3.40
CA TYR A 343 -16.04 14.61 3.21
C TYR A 343 -16.23 13.89 4.56
N CYS A 344 -17.28 14.31 5.27
CA CYS A 344 -17.56 13.82 6.61
C CYS A 344 -19.02 14.14 6.96
N TRP A 345 -19.75 13.18 7.54
CA TRP A 345 -21.02 13.47 8.17
C TRP A 345 -20.80 14.24 9.45
N ARG A 346 -21.31 15.48 9.49
CA ARG A 346 -21.32 16.36 10.66
C ARG A 346 -22.75 16.70 10.96
N PRO A 347 -23.33 16.27 12.09
CA PRO A 347 -24.65 16.72 12.49
C PRO A 347 -24.59 18.20 12.90
N GLU A 348 -25.68 18.93 12.66
CA GLU A 348 -25.81 20.31 13.13
C GLU A 348 -25.71 20.39 14.65
N ALA A 349 -25.17 21.50 15.16
CA ALA A 349 -24.93 21.66 16.62
C ALA A 349 -26.23 21.55 17.43
N GLU A 350 -27.31 22.13 16.91
CA GLU A 350 -28.64 22.18 17.52
C GLU A 350 -29.46 20.89 17.29
N ASP A 351 -28.97 19.94 16.52
CA ASP A 351 -29.67 18.68 16.28
C ASP A 351 -29.77 17.87 17.62
N PRO A 352 -30.99 17.64 18.14
CA PRO A 352 -31.15 16.91 19.40
C PRO A 352 -30.91 15.41 19.25
N ASP A 353 -31.02 14.88 18.02
CA ASP A 353 -30.98 13.44 17.78
C ASP A 353 -29.62 12.93 17.40
N LYS A 354 -28.90 13.66 16.52
CA LYS A 354 -27.54 13.35 16.03
C LYS A 354 -27.42 11.89 15.60
N THR A 355 -28.34 11.46 14.72
CA THR A 355 -28.48 10.07 14.30
C THR A 355 -28.22 9.87 12.81
N ALA A 356 -27.62 8.72 12.46
CA ALA A 356 -27.54 8.20 11.11
C ALA A 356 -28.15 6.80 11.07
N VAL A 357 -29.03 6.55 10.10
CA VAL A 357 -29.74 5.30 9.93
C VAL A 357 -29.36 4.67 8.60
N PHE A 358 -28.77 3.49 8.64
CA PHE A 358 -28.53 2.62 7.50
C PHE A 358 -29.69 1.67 7.35
N LYS A 359 -30.33 1.62 6.19
CA LYS A 359 -31.47 0.76 5.91
C LYS A 359 -31.24 -0.10 4.67
N TRP A 360 -31.41 -1.38 4.80
CA TRP A 360 -31.27 -2.33 3.70
C TRP A 360 -32.63 -2.80 3.17
N LYS A 361 -32.74 -2.91 1.84
CA LYS A 361 -33.93 -3.49 1.14
C LYS A 361 -34.08 -4.98 1.42
N LYS A 362 -32.97 -5.68 1.60
CA LYS A 362 -32.92 -7.10 1.97
C LYS A 362 -32.15 -7.22 3.29
N PRO A 363 -32.59 -8.11 4.21
CA PRO A 363 -31.85 -8.33 5.43
C PRO A 363 -30.39 -8.73 5.19
N VAL A 364 -29.49 -8.21 6.01
CA VAL A 364 -28.04 -8.52 5.98
C VAL A 364 -27.63 -9.18 7.29
N THR A 365 -26.46 -9.79 7.29
CA THR A 365 -25.74 -10.17 8.51
C THR A 365 -24.78 -9.04 8.89
N VAL A 366 -24.64 -8.76 10.17
CA VAL A 366 -23.67 -7.81 10.73
C VAL A 366 -22.82 -8.54 11.75
N GLU A 367 -21.51 -8.56 11.58
CA GLU A 367 -20.59 -9.20 12.52
C GLU A 367 -19.52 -8.22 13.02
N LYS A 368 -19.19 -7.20 12.21
CA LYS A 368 -18.19 -6.18 12.52
C LYS A 368 -18.62 -4.84 11.93
N ILE A 369 -18.42 -3.77 12.70
CA ILE A 369 -18.59 -2.39 12.24
C ILE A 369 -17.27 -1.66 12.46
N VAL A 370 -16.81 -0.90 11.47
CA VAL A 370 -15.63 -0.06 11.54
C VAL A 370 -16.03 1.38 11.28
N LEU A 371 -15.68 2.25 12.20
CA LEU A 371 -15.98 3.69 12.13
C LEU A 371 -14.70 4.48 12.05
N TYR A 372 -14.68 5.45 11.14
CA TYR A 372 -13.59 6.41 10.99
C TYR A 372 -14.09 7.80 11.40
N GLY A 373 -13.45 8.37 12.42
CA GLY A 373 -13.74 9.73 12.86
C GLY A 373 -13.10 10.77 11.97
N ALA A 374 -13.69 11.95 11.92
CA ALA A 374 -13.03 13.11 11.32
C ALA A 374 -11.69 13.38 12.03
N VAL A 375 -10.63 13.62 11.25
CA VAL A 375 -9.34 14.03 11.79
C VAL A 375 -9.46 15.43 12.37
N SER A 376 -9.13 15.62 13.64
CA SER A 376 -9.15 16.90 14.32
C SER A 376 -8.25 16.88 15.56
N THR A 377 -7.70 18.03 15.93
CA THR A 377 -6.96 18.19 17.18
C THR A 377 -7.88 18.48 18.36
N ASP A 378 -9.00 19.16 18.10
CA ASP A 378 -9.83 19.77 19.17
C ASP A 378 -11.26 19.24 19.20
N ASN A 379 -11.68 18.51 18.15
CA ASN A 379 -13.04 18.03 18.01
C ASN A 379 -13.04 16.50 17.94
N LYS A 380 -13.92 15.84 18.70
CA LYS A 380 -14.05 14.39 18.69
C LYS A 380 -15.42 13.93 19.19
N ILE A 381 -15.84 12.77 18.75
CA ILE A 381 -16.98 12.06 19.32
C ILE A 381 -16.49 11.29 20.54
N ASP A 382 -17.03 11.59 21.71
CA ASP A 382 -16.63 10.96 22.98
C ASP A 382 -17.41 9.68 23.27
N ARG A 383 -18.68 9.62 22.86
CA ARG A 383 -19.54 8.44 23.03
C ARG A 383 -20.50 8.30 21.86
N LEU A 384 -20.61 7.09 21.36
CA LEU A 384 -21.51 6.74 20.27
C LEU A 384 -22.24 5.44 20.60
N MET A 385 -23.53 5.36 20.26
CA MET A 385 -24.34 4.15 20.39
C MET A 385 -24.66 3.58 19.02
N VAL A 386 -24.45 2.28 18.88
CA VAL A 386 -24.85 1.49 17.71
C VAL A 386 -26.05 0.63 18.12
N THR A 387 -27.10 0.65 17.31
CA THR A 387 -28.29 -0.19 17.53
C THR A 387 -28.70 -0.89 16.24
N LEU A 388 -28.94 -2.19 16.29
CA LEU A 388 -29.40 -3.00 15.17
C LEU A 388 -30.89 -3.36 15.31
N SER A 389 -31.57 -3.62 14.19
CA SER A 389 -33.01 -3.90 14.15
C SER A 389 -33.46 -5.12 14.97
N ASN A 390 -32.56 -6.03 15.32
CA ASN A 390 -32.86 -7.19 16.18
C ASN A 390 -32.78 -6.89 17.69
N GLY A 391 -32.56 -5.62 18.08
CA GLY A 391 -32.45 -5.20 19.48
C GLY A 391 -31.01 -5.21 20.03
N PHE A 392 -30.03 -5.65 19.28
CA PHE A 392 -28.62 -5.47 19.69
C PHE A 392 -28.30 -3.98 19.84
N SER A 393 -27.66 -3.61 20.95
CA SER A 393 -27.23 -2.24 21.20
C SER A 393 -25.91 -2.23 21.95
N GLN A 394 -25.00 -1.38 21.52
CA GLN A 394 -23.68 -1.22 22.14
C GLN A 394 -23.27 0.26 22.14
N THR A 395 -22.91 0.75 23.32
CA THR A 395 -22.28 2.07 23.46
C THR A 395 -20.77 1.91 23.44
N VAL A 396 -20.10 2.66 22.56
CA VAL A 396 -18.64 2.69 22.45
C VAL A 396 -18.11 4.02 22.96
N LYS A 397 -16.90 3.98 23.50
CA LYS A 397 -16.15 5.16 23.89
C LYS A 397 -15.40 5.68 22.68
N GLY A 398 -15.60 6.94 22.40
CA GLY A 398 -14.84 7.83 21.52
C GLY A 398 -14.28 7.28 20.21
N LEU A 399 -14.48 8.02 19.13
CA LEU A 399 -13.73 7.79 17.90
C LEU A 399 -12.33 8.40 18.05
N PRO A 400 -11.27 7.71 17.57
CA PRO A 400 -9.93 8.28 17.54
C PRO A 400 -9.91 9.57 16.70
N PRO A 401 -9.43 10.71 17.24
CA PRO A 401 -9.44 11.99 16.52
C PRO A 401 -8.36 12.07 15.43
N ASN A 402 -7.52 11.07 15.33
CA ASN A 402 -6.44 10.97 14.34
C ASN A 402 -6.83 10.16 13.09
N GLY A 403 -8.12 9.83 12.91
CA GLY A 403 -8.62 9.06 11.77
C GLY A 403 -8.36 7.55 11.84
N ASN A 404 -7.77 7.05 12.92
CA ASN A 404 -7.64 5.60 13.12
C ASN A 404 -9.02 4.94 13.25
N PRO A 405 -9.18 3.70 12.73
CA PRO A 405 -10.44 2.99 12.83
C PRO A 405 -10.82 2.64 14.27
N LEU A 406 -12.12 2.73 14.58
CA LEU A 406 -12.72 2.10 15.75
C LEU A 406 -13.46 0.86 15.31
N GLU A 407 -13.02 -0.31 15.75
CA GLU A 407 -13.68 -1.57 15.47
C GLU A 407 -14.68 -1.96 16.55
N ILE A 408 -15.87 -2.36 16.12
CA ILE A 408 -16.95 -2.87 16.97
C ILE A 408 -17.28 -4.28 16.50
N VAL A 409 -16.92 -5.28 17.29
CA VAL A 409 -17.26 -6.68 17.03
C VAL A 409 -18.61 -6.96 17.70
N THR A 410 -19.65 -7.13 16.88
CA THR A 410 -21.03 -7.35 17.37
C THR A 410 -21.33 -8.82 17.66
N GLY A 411 -20.43 -9.75 17.24
CA GLY A 411 -20.80 -11.13 17.02
C GLY A 411 -21.79 -11.25 15.86
N LYS A 412 -22.06 -12.45 15.42
CA LYS A 412 -22.92 -12.68 14.26
C LYS A 412 -24.37 -12.28 14.55
N GLN A 413 -24.82 -11.15 14.00
CA GLN A 413 -26.18 -10.65 14.06
C GLN A 413 -26.87 -10.86 12.71
N GLU A 414 -27.89 -11.70 12.67
CA GLU A 414 -28.58 -12.08 11.42
C GLU A 414 -29.88 -11.32 11.23
N ASN A 415 -30.38 -11.27 9.99
CA ASN A 415 -31.64 -10.66 9.59
C ASN A 415 -31.75 -9.16 9.95
N ILE A 416 -30.64 -8.44 9.84
CA ILE A 416 -30.60 -7.01 10.13
C ILE A 416 -31.13 -6.23 8.94
N THR A 417 -32.12 -5.37 9.20
CA THR A 417 -32.71 -4.46 8.21
C THR A 417 -32.32 -3.00 8.45
N THR A 418 -31.90 -2.66 9.69
CA THR A 418 -31.43 -1.32 10.01
C THR A 418 -30.26 -1.36 10.99
N CYS A 419 -29.34 -0.40 10.83
CA CYS A 419 -28.31 -0.05 11.80
C CYS A 419 -28.40 1.45 12.08
N ILE A 420 -28.45 1.81 13.36
CA ILE A 420 -28.55 3.21 13.80
C ILE A 420 -27.28 3.57 14.54
N LEU A 421 -26.64 4.64 14.11
CA LEU A 421 -25.57 5.31 14.84
C LEU A 421 -26.15 6.54 15.52
N LYS A 422 -25.95 6.67 16.84
CA LYS A 422 -26.37 7.85 17.61
C LYS A 422 -25.19 8.43 18.37
N ILE A 423 -24.84 9.68 18.09
CA ILE A 423 -23.82 10.41 18.86
C ILE A 423 -24.43 10.82 20.19
N LEU A 424 -23.87 10.33 21.30
CA LEU A 424 -24.35 10.62 22.66
C LEU A 424 -23.67 11.80 23.30
N SER A 425 -22.36 11.97 22.99
CA SER A 425 -21.59 13.11 23.46
C SER A 425 -20.38 13.34 22.55
N ALA A 426 -19.97 14.59 22.44
CA ALA A 426 -18.81 15.01 21.68
C ALA A 426 -18.14 16.21 22.35
N THR A 427 -16.85 16.39 22.09
CA THR A 427 -16.05 17.58 22.44
C THR A 427 -15.88 18.43 21.18
N GLY A 428 -15.99 19.77 21.35
CA GLY A 428 -15.92 20.72 20.25
C GLY A 428 -17.19 20.80 19.42
N THR A 429 -17.14 21.52 18.31
CA THR A 429 -18.30 21.79 17.44
C THR A 429 -18.20 21.14 16.07
N ASP A 430 -16.97 20.77 15.63
CA ASP A 430 -16.67 20.28 14.29
C ASP A 430 -16.28 18.80 14.29
N TYR A 431 -17.01 17.99 15.05
CA TYR A 431 -16.82 16.54 15.09
C TYR A 431 -17.65 15.86 13.98
N GLY A 432 -17.23 14.65 13.57
CA GLY A 432 -17.95 13.91 12.55
C GLY A 432 -17.45 12.49 12.34
N ILE A 433 -18.10 11.81 11.39
CA ILE A 433 -17.75 10.46 10.92
C ILE A 433 -17.49 10.54 9.42
N SER A 434 -16.28 10.18 9.00
CA SER A 434 -15.90 10.19 7.58
C SER A 434 -16.36 8.92 6.85
N GLU A 435 -16.38 7.75 7.53
CA GLU A 435 -16.81 6.50 6.89
C GLU A 435 -17.34 5.53 7.96
N CYS A 436 -18.34 4.72 7.57
CA CYS A 436 -18.87 3.62 8.37
C CYS A 436 -18.94 2.34 7.53
N GLU A 437 -18.02 1.43 7.78
CA GLU A 437 -17.97 0.14 7.11
C GLU A 437 -18.66 -0.94 7.96
N ILE A 438 -19.68 -1.60 7.41
CA ILE A 438 -20.43 -2.67 8.08
C ILE A 438 -20.17 -3.97 7.33
N TYR A 439 -19.70 -4.99 8.05
CA TYR A 439 -19.26 -6.25 7.47
C TYR A 439 -20.13 -7.43 7.94
N SER A 440 -20.43 -8.31 6.99
CA SER A 440 -21.19 -9.55 7.27
C SER A 440 -20.32 -10.66 7.86
N SER A 441 -19.01 -10.49 7.86
CA SER A 441 -18.03 -11.42 8.42
C SER A 441 -16.92 -10.66 9.12
N LYS A 442 -16.35 -11.26 10.17
CA LYS A 442 -15.20 -10.69 10.86
C LYS A 442 -13.98 -10.60 9.93
N GLU A 443 -13.78 -11.61 9.10
CA GLU A 443 -12.63 -11.72 8.21
C GLU A 443 -13.05 -11.61 6.75
N PHE A 444 -12.17 -11.05 5.93
CA PHE A 444 -12.35 -10.98 4.48
C PHE A 444 -11.73 -12.22 3.82
N THR A 445 -12.35 -12.69 2.75
CA THR A 445 -11.77 -13.77 1.94
C THR A 445 -10.79 -13.17 0.96
N ASN A 446 -9.51 -13.27 1.27
CA ASN A 446 -8.44 -12.75 0.43
C ASN A 446 -8.21 -13.61 -0.82
N LYS A 447 -7.72 -12.99 -1.89
CA LYS A 447 -7.25 -13.67 -3.11
C LYS A 447 -5.95 -14.43 -2.85
N ILE A 448 -5.10 -13.90 -1.96
CA ILE A 448 -3.83 -14.51 -1.59
C ILE A 448 -4.08 -15.65 -0.59
N ALA A 449 -3.58 -16.84 -0.91
CA ALA A 449 -3.63 -17.97 0.00
C ALA A 449 -2.86 -17.68 1.30
N PRO A 450 -3.26 -18.30 2.42
CA PRO A 450 -2.53 -18.20 3.67
C PRO A 450 -1.08 -18.67 3.52
N PHE A 451 -0.15 -17.94 4.12
CA PHE A 451 1.25 -18.34 4.15
C PHE A 451 1.90 -18.00 5.51
N CYS A 452 3.03 -18.61 5.78
CA CYS A 452 3.91 -18.23 6.89
C CYS A 452 5.33 -17.96 6.38
N LYS A 453 6.06 -17.12 7.10
CA LYS A 453 7.46 -16.82 6.81
C LYS A 453 8.27 -16.71 8.10
N ILE A 454 9.40 -17.42 8.17
CA ILE A 454 10.32 -17.32 9.30
C ILE A 454 11.04 -15.98 9.25
N LEU A 455 11.02 -15.27 10.36
CA LEU A 455 11.72 -14.00 10.55
C LEU A 455 12.93 -14.19 11.45
N ILE A 456 14.00 -13.54 11.08
CA ILE A 456 15.21 -13.40 11.90
C ILE A 456 15.45 -11.91 12.08
N GLU A 457 15.41 -11.45 13.33
CA GLU A 457 15.52 -10.02 13.63
C GLU A 457 14.56 -9.16 12.79
N ASP A 458 13.31 -9.64 12.66
CA ASP A 458 12.23 -9.06 11.85
C ASP A 458 12.47 -9.00 10.33
N ASN A 459 13.53 -9.60 9.82
CA ASN A 459 13.82 -9.68 8.40
C ASN A 459 13.35 -11.01 7.81
N PHE A 460 12.76 -10.97 6.62
CA PHE A 460 12.53 -12.17 5.83
C PHE A 460 13.85 -12.66 5.26
N ALA A 461 14.13 -13.93 5.45
CA ALA A 461 15.34 -14.55 4.97
C ALA A 461 15.03 -15.85 4.24
N TYR A 462 15.78 -16.11 3.18
CA TYR A 462 15.88 -17.43 2.55
C TYR A 462 17.17 -18.11 3.00
N GLU A 463 18.24 -17.35 3.04
CA GLU A 463 19.51 -17.68 3.68
C GLU A 463 19.87 -16.55 4.65
N TYR A 464 20.29 -16.91 5.84
CA TYR A 464 20.73 -15.95 6.84
C TYR A 464 22.12 -16.28 7.35
N PHE A 465 23.00 -15.30 7.33
CA PHE A 465 24.38 -15.49 7.73
C PHE A 465 24.62 -14.98 9.15
N VAL A 466 25.18 -15.85 9.98
CA VAL A 466 25.51 -15.52 11.36
C VAL A 466 27.00 -15.56 11.62
N ASN A 467 27.49 -14.63 12.46
CA ASN A 467 28.86 -14.69 12.94
C ASN A 467 29.08 -15.95 13.80
N LYS A 468 30.29 -16.54 13.74
CA LYS A 468 30.66 -17.73 14.54
C LYS A 468 30.48 -17.53 16.03
N LYS A 469 30.51 -16.29 16.55
CA LYS A 469 30.31 -15.97 17.95
C LYS A 469 28.84 -16.02 18.39
N VAL A 470 27.90 -15.95 17.45
CA VAL A 470 26.46 -16.01 17.77
C VAL A 470 26.10 -17.44 18.16
N LYS A 471 25.57 -17.58 19.36
CA LYS A 471 25.16 -18.89 19.95
C LYS A 471 23.65 -19.00 20.05
N VAL A 472 22.94 -17.86 20.10
CA VAL A 472 21.49 -17.80 20.23
C VAL A 472 20.98 -16.78 19.23
N LEU A 473 19.91 -17.14 18.51
CA LEU A 473 19.28 -16.30 17.50
C LEU A 473 17.76 -16.31 17.74
N PRO A 474 17.12 -15.15 17.99
CA PRO A 474 15.67 -15.08 18.10
C PRO A 474 15.02 -15.38 16.74
N LEU A 475 13.97 -16.19 16.77
CA LEU A 475 13.15 -16.53 15.62
C LEU A 475 11.72 -16.13 15.91
N THR A 476 11.06 -15.56 14.93
CA THR A 476 9.62 -15.33 14.93
C THR A 476 9.01 -15.86 13.65
N VAL A 477 7.69 -15.99 13.61
CA VAL A 477 6.98 -16.39 12.39
C VAL A 477 5.96 -15.33 12.07
N TYR A 478 6.07 -14.74 10.89
CA TYR A 478 5.02 -13.94 10.31
C TYR A 478 4.00 -14.86 9.67
N THR A 479 2.72 -14.61 9.89
CA THR A 479 1.62 -15.35 9.29
C THR A 479 0.68 -14.39 8.58
N TYR A 480 0.13 -14.81 7.45
CA TYR A 480 -0.89 -14.11 6.69
C TYR A 480 -2.06 -15.06 6.42
N GLY A 481 -3.28 -14.58 6.67
CA GLY A 481 -4.49 -15.38 6.54
C GLY A 481 -4.64 -16.45 7.64
N ASN A 482 -5.58 -17.36 7.45
CA ASN A 482 -5.82 -18.44 8.41
C ASN A 482 -4.83 -19.60 8.19
N THR A 483 -3.71 -19.55 8.88
CA THR A 483 -2.63 -20.56 8.76
C THR A 483 -2.77 -21.72 9.76
N GLY A 484 -3.60 -21.57 10.79
CA GLY A 484 -3.56 -22.44 11.96
C GLY A 484 -2.29 -22.25 12.81
N THR A 485 -2.06 -23.15 13.75
CA THR A 485 -0.87 -23.10 14.61
C THR A 485 0.37 -23.53 13.84
N ILE A 486 1.40 -22.69 13.84
CA ILE A 486 2.68 -22.95 13.19
C ILE A 486 3.69 -23.46 14.22
N THR A 487 4.41 -24.52 13.87
CA THR A 487 5.52 -25.07 14.65
C THR A 487 6.84 -24.87 13.92
N LEU A 488 7.89 -24.55 14.70
CA LEU A 488 9.27 -24.41 14.21
C LEU A 488 10.08 -25.65 14.57
N THR A 489 10.81 -26.19 13.59
CA THR A 489 11.69 -27.35 13.77
C THR A 489 13.06 -27.11 13.13
N VAL A 490 14.10 -27.71 13.71
CA VAL A 490 15.43 -27.86 13.07
C VAL A 490 15.43 -29.20 12.35
N GLU A 491 15.76 -29.20 11.07
CA GLU A 491 15.72 -30.40 10.23
C GLU A 491 17.06 -31.17 10.20
N ASN A 492 18.15 -30.50 10.60
CA ASN A 492 19.48 -31.13 10.58
C ASN A 492 20.40 -30.62 11.69
N GLY A 493 21.43 -31.36 11.99
CA GLY A 493 22.47 -30.98 12.95
C GLY A 493 22.07 -31.14 14.43
N ASN A 494 22.81 -30.46 15.28
CA ASN A 494 22.69 -30.55 16.76
C ASN A 494 22.08 -29.26 17.38
N SER A 495 21.75 -28.29 16.55
CA SER A 495 21.09 -27.05 16.99
C SER A 495 19.64 -27.32 17.40
N VAL A 496 19.12 -26.55 18.35
CA VAL A 496 17.76 -26.76 18.88
C VAL A 496 17.00 -25.46 19.00
N ILE A 497 15.68 -25.52 18.84
CA ILE A 497 14.78 -24.38 19.06
C ILE A 497 14.07 -24.57 20.41
N ARG A 498 14.11 -23.53 21.26
CA ARG A 498 13.40 -23.46 22.54
C ARG A 498 12.91 -22.04 22.74
N ASP A 499 11.64 -21.87 23.12
CA ASP A 499 11.02 -20.58 23.43
C ASP A 499 11.24 -19.51 22.33
N GLY A 500 11.04 -19.91 21.05
CA GLY A 500 11.24 -19.02 19.92
C GLY A 500 12.70 -18.61 19.65
N LYS A 501 13.67 -19.32 20.23
CA LYS A 501 15.11 -19.05 20.04
C LYS A 501 15.81 -20.26 19.50
N LEU A 502 16.64 -20.07 18.48
CA LEU A 502 17.56 -21.08 17.99
C LEU A 502 18.86 -21.06 18.82
N PHE A 503 19.21 -22.17 19.44
CA PHE A 503 20.50 -22.37 20.09
C PHE A 503 21.40 -23.11 19.10
N ILE A 504 22.43 -22.40 18.62
CA ILE A 504 23.31 -22.86 17.54
C ILE A 504 24.44 -23.70 18.10
N ALA A 505 24.49 -24.98 17.75
CA ALA A 505 25.58 -25.86 18.10
C ALA A 505 26.87 -25.49 17.35
N ASP A 506 28.02 -25.66 18.01
CA ASP A 506 29.33 -25.31 17.43
C ASP A 506 29.71 -26.16 16.23
N THR A 507 29.20 -27.38 16.18
CA THR A 507 29.40 -28.34 15.08
C THR A 507 28.67 -27.95 13.80
N ASP A 508 27.60 -27.17 13.91
CA ASP A 508 26.72 -26.91 12.80
C ASP A 508 27.19 -25.68 11.98
N GLN A 509 27.52 -25.91 10.71
CA GLN A 509 27.92 -24.87 9.76
C GLN A 509 26.72 -24.38 8.94
N LYS A 510 25.75 -25.25 8.72
CA LYS A 510 24.53 -25.01 7.95
C LYS A 510 23.35 -25.65 8.67
N ILE A 511 22.33 -24.86 8.97
CA ILE A 511 21.16 -25.29 9.73
C ILE A 511 19.92 -25.02 8.89
N PHE A 512 19.10 -26.05 8.70
CA PHE A 512 17.80 -25.91 8.05
C PHE A 512 16.73 -25.77 9.12
N ILE A 513 15.91 -24.73 8.99
CA ILE A 513 14.79 -24.47 9.88
C ILE A 513 13.52 -24.50 9.07
N ARG A 514 12.52 -25.21 9.54
CA ARG A 514 11.21 -25.31 8.96
C ARG A 514 10.14 -24.79 9.92
N ALA A 515 9.23 -23.99 9.38
CA ALA A 515 7.97 -23.60 10.00
C ALA A 515 6.84 -24.28 9.24
N GLN A 516 5.89 -24.90 9.91
CA GLN A 516 4.74 -25.48 9.23
C GLN A 516 3.53 -25.59 10.15
N ASN A 517 2.33 -25.60 9.55
CA ASN A 517 1.12 -25.95 10.27
C ASN A 517 1.00 -27.48 10.44
N LYS A 518 0.02 -27.91 11.23
CA LYS A 518 -0.19 -29.32 11.54
C LYS A 518 -0.43 -30.17 10.30
N GLU A 519 -1.15 -29.64 9.33
CA GLU A 519 -1.53 -30.30 8.08
C GLU A 519 -0.38 -30.30 7.04
N GLY A 520 0.67 -29.50 7.26
CA GLY A 520 1.77 -29.33 6.30
C GLY A 520 1.39 -28.55 5.03
N SER A 521 0.19 -27.96 4.99
CA SER A 521 -0.29 -27.18 3.84
C SER A 521 0.28 -25.77 3.79
N VAL A 522 0.66 -25.22 4.94
CA VAL A 522 1.31 -23.91 5.09
C VAL A 522 2.68 -24.14 5.72
N TRP A 523 3.74 -23.75 5.03
CA TRP A 523 5.10 -23.96 5.52
C TRP A 523 6.09 -22.96 4.94
N ASP A 524 7.22 -22.79 5.63
CA ASP A 524 8.41 -22.05 5.20
C ASP A 524 9.66 -22.80 5.61
N GLN A 525 10.74 -22.60 4.86
CA GLN A 525 12.04 -23.15 5.17
C GLN A 525 13.13 -22.11 4.92
N ILE A 526 14.01 -21.95 5.88
CA ILE A 526 15.19 -21.09 5.76
C ILE A 526 16.47 -21.83 6.05
N ILE A 527 17.58 -21.28 5.61
CA ILE A 527 18.91 -21.79 5.84
C ILE A 527 19.70 -20.77 6.67
N ILE A 528 20.21 -21.19 7.82
CA ILE A 528 21.16 -20.38 8.59
C ILE A 528 22.56 -20.91 8.33
N LYS A 529 23.46 -20.04 7.90
CA LYS A 529 24.85 -20.35 7.59
C LYS A 529 25.79 -19.60 8.51
N ARG A 530 26.81 -20.27 9.01
CA ARG A 530 27.91 -19.59 9.67
C ARG A 530 28.78 -18.91 8.65
N LEU A 531 29.02 -17.60 8.86
CA LEU A 531 29.92 -16.82 8.01
C LEU A 531 31.31 -17.45 7.97
N SER A 532 31.74 -17.84 6.80
CA SER A 532 33.11 -18.23 6.50
C SER A 532 33.97 -16.99 6.22
N TRP A 533 35.29 -17.18 6.21
CA TRP A 533 36.20 -16.13 5.77
C TRP A 533 35.97 -15.69 4.32
N PHE A 534 35.55 -16.61 3.45
CA PHE A 534 35.20 -16.31 2.05
C PHE A 534 33.91 -15.45 1.97
N ASP A 535 32.90 -15.76 2.77
CA ASP A 535 31.67 -14.97 2.82
C ASP A 535 31.94 -13.54 3.29
N LEU A 536 32.77 -13.37 4.31
CA LEU A 536 33.20 -12.06 4.79
C LEU A 536 33.97 -11.27 3.75
N LYS A 537 34.86 -11.92 2.97
CA LYS A 537 35.55 -11.28 1.86
C LYS A 537 34.61 -10.91 0.74
N ARG A 538 33.71 -11.81 0.35
CA ARG A 538 32.70 -11.57 -0.69
C ARG A 538 31.84 -10.37 -0.33
N LYS A 539 31.30 -10.34 0.91
CA LYS A 539 30.54 -9.19 1.42
C LYS A 539 31.34 -7.89 1.32
N LYS A 540 32.57 -7.88 1.80
CA LYS A 540 33.41 -6.68 1.75
C LYS A 540 33.69 -6.21 0.33
N LEU A 541 33.87 -7.11 -0.62
CA LEU A 541 34.04 -6.76 -2.04
C LEU A 541 32.75 -6.22 -2.64
N SER A 542 31.60 -6.82 -2.33
CA SER A 542 30.29 -6.33 -2.74
C SER A 542 30.03 -4.92 -2.22
N ASP A 543 30.24 -4.67 -0.92
CA ASP A 543 30.07 -3.35 -0.32
C ASP A 543 30.98 -2.28 -0.98
N ILE A 544 32.21 -2.65 -1.35
CA ILE A 544 33.11 -1.75 -2.08
C ILE A 544 32.61 -1.47 -3.49
N ALA A 545 32.16 -2.50 -4.20
CA ALA A 545 31.62 -2.38 -5.56
C ALA A 545 30.38 -1.47 -5.56
N ASP A 546 29.47 -1.64 -4.61
CA ASP A 546 28.27 -0.83 -4.47
C ASP A 546 28.60 0.65 -4.17
N ARG A 547 29.54 0.91 -3.28
CA ARG A 547 30.02 2.29 -3.01
C ARG A 547 30.63 2.95 -4.23
N ILE A 548 31.42 2.22 -5.00
CA ILE A 548 32.03 2.73 -6.25
C ILE A 548 30.93 3.01 -7.27
N TYR A 549 29.99 2.10 -7.44
CA TYR A 549 28.86 2.23 -8.34
C TYR A 549 28.03 3.48 -8.02
N LEU A 550 27.54 3.62 -6.80
CA LEU A 550 26.76 4.79 -6.37
C LEU A 550 27.54 6.11 -6.52
N LYS A 551 28.84 6.10 -6.19
CA LYS A 551 29.71 7.28 -6.37
C LYS A 551 29.84 7.68 -7.83
N ASN A 552 29.98 6.71 -8.74
CA ASN A 552 30.09 6.97 -10.17
C ASN A 552 28.77 7.49 -10.73
N ARG A 553 27.65 6.90 -10.34
CA ARG A 553 26.31 7.37 -10.73
C ARG A 553 26.05 8.79 -10.25
N LYS A 554 26.33 9.10 -8.99
CA LYS A 554 26.22 10.46 -8.45
C LYS A 554 27.08 11.48 -9.20
N ARG A 555 28.23 11.08 -9.74
CA ARG A 555 29.06 11.95 -10.58
C ARG A 555 28.44 12.15 -11.96
N GLN A 556 27.98 11.09 -12.61
CA GLN A 556 27.33 11.17 -13.92
C GLN A 556 26.10 12.08 -13.89
N LEU A 557 25.26 11.93 -12.86
CA LEU A 557 24.06 12.76 -12.65
C LEU A 557 24.35 14.25 -12.36
N LYS A 558 25.58 14.62 -11.99
CA LYS A 558 25.96 16.02 -11.82
C LYS A 558 26.43 16.70 -13.11
N HIS A 559 26.75 15.91 -14.13
CA HIS A 559 27.28 16.40 -15.40
C HIS A 559 26.26 16.33 -16.54
N ASN A 560 25.15 15.68 -16.31
CA ASN A 560 23.94 15.70 -17.14
C ASN A 560 22.89 16.62 -16.49
#